data_a399f6853372095885306b5c814470fa
#
_entry.id   a399f6853372095885306b5c814470fa
#
_cell.length_a   1.000
_cell.length_b   1.000
_cell.length_c   1.000
_cell.angle_alpha   90.00
_cell.angle_beta   90.00
_cell.angle_gamma   90.00
#
_symmetry.space_group_name_H-M   'P 1'
#
loop_
_entity.id
_entity.type
_entity.pdbx_description
1 polymer ?
#
loop_
_entity_poly.entity_id
_entity_poly.type
_entity_poly.pdbx_seq_one_letter_code
_entity_poly.pdbx_strand_id
1 'polypeptide(L)'
;SLARRSDYRAGVSRIEQSSEREERRAPYDPMPHGPDEVGVGPWPGEWPEGDHWDRELLRDGDRRNVVDRYRYWSMEAIRADLDTRRHGFHVAIENWQHDFNIGTVVRSANAFLAAEVHIVGNRRWNRRGAMVTDRYQHVLHHPTVEDLTAHLRERDLPLYGVDNLPGSQHLETM
;
A
#
# COMPACT_ATOMS: atom_id res chain seq x y z
N SER A 1 -3.52 4.64 38.70
CA SER A 1 -4.27 3.78 37.79
C SER A 1 -5.48 4.49 37.14
N LEU A 2 -5.35 5.73 36.66
CA LEU A 2 -6.45 6.48 35.98
C LEU A 2 -6.04 7.22 34.70
N ALA A 3 -4.88 6.90 34.14
CA ALA A 3 -4.33 7.63 32.96
C ALA A 3 -4.54 6.93 31.58
N ARG A 4 -5.27 5.81 31.48
CA ARG A 4 -5.42 5.05 30.23
C ARG A 4 -6.79 5.14 29.54
N ARG A 5 -7.68 6.05 29.95
CA ARG A 5 -9.00 6.22 29.30
C ARG A 5 -9.15 7.44 28.39
N SER A 6 -8.14 8.32 28.34
CA SER A 6 -8.21 9.57 27.54
C SER A 6 -7.88 9.37 26.06
N ASP A 7 -7.00 8.41 25.73
CA ASP A 7 -6.47 8.30 24.35
C ASP A 7 -7.39 7.58 23.36
N TYR A 8 -8.37 6.81 23.88
CA TYR A 8 -9.32 6.09 23.01
C TYR A 8 -10.39 7.01 22.39
N ARG A 9 -10.75 8.12 23.07
CA ARG A 9 -11.74 9.08 22.52
C ARG A 9 -11.18 10.00 21.45
N ALA A 10 -9.88 10.29 21.45
CA ALA A 10 -9.25 11.11 20.42
C ALA A 10 -9.12 10.38 19.07
N GLY A 11 -9.00 9.05 19.09
CA GLY A 11 -8.96 8.23 17.88
C GLY A 11 -10.30 8.13 17.14
N VAL A 12 -11.41 8.06 17.87
CA VAL A 12 -12.76 7.94 17.29
C VAL A 12 -13.18 9.23 16.57
N SER A 13 -12.85 10.39 17.12
CA SER A 13 -13.14 11.70 16.51
C SER A 13 -12.38 11.91 15.17
N ARG A 14 -11.20 11.31 15.02
CA ARG A 14 -10.40 11.41 13.79
C ARG A 14 -10.93 10.51 12.66
N ILE A 15 -11.54 9.38 13.02
CA ILE A 15 -12.18 8.46 12.08
C ILE A 15 -13.49 9.07 11.53
N GLU A 16 -14.28 9.72 12.40
CA GLU A 16 -15.52 10.39 11.99
C GLU A 16 -15.25 11.58 11.06
N GLN A 17 -14.20 12.40 11.31
CA GLN A 17 -13.81 13.50 10.42
C GLN A 17 -13.24 13.06 9.09
N SER A 18 -12.67 11.84 8.98
CA SER A 18 -12.24 11.30 7.69
C SER A 18 -13.40 10.78 6.86
N SER A 19 -14.43 10.21 7.49
CA SER A 19 -15.64 9.74 6.80
C SER A 19 -16.46 10.90 6.23
N GLU A 20 -16.59 12.02 6.96
CA GLU A 20 -17.28 13.23 6.48
C GLU A 20 -16.55 13.95 5.30
N ARG A 21 -15.24 13.74 5.14
CA ARG A 21 -14.49 14.22 3.97
C ARG A 21 -14.65 13.31 2.75
N GLU A 22 -14.90 12.03 2.95
CA GLU A 22 -15.12 11.05 1.89
C GLU A 22 -16.52 11.23 1.27
N GLU A 23 -17.53 11.61 2.06
CA GLU A 23 -18.89 11.85 1.59
C GLU A 23 -19.07 13.09 0.70
N ARG A 24 -18.10 14.00 0.61
CA ARG A 24 -18.19 15.21 -0.22
C ARG A 24 -17.65 15.05 -1.64
N ARG A 25 -17.13 13.88 -2.02
CA ARG A 25 -16.86 13.58 -3.43
C ARG A 25 -18.14 12.99 -4.01
N ALA A 26 -18.72 13.67 -5.00
CA ALA A 26 -19.83 13.12 -5.78
C ALA A 26 -19.43 11.69 -6.22
N PRO A 27 -20.27 10.68 -5.94
CA PRO A 27 -19.93 9.32 -6.31
C PRO A 27 -19.82 9.28 -7.83
N TYR A 28 -18.63 8.91 -8.34
CA TYR A 28 -18.48 8.47 -9.70
C TYR A 28 -19.32 7.19 -9.84
N ASP A 29 -20.39 7.26 -10.60
CA ASP A 29 -21.21 6.11 -10.95
C ASP A 29 -20.62 5.51 -12.24
N PRO A 30 -19.86 4.40 -12.14
CA PRO A 30 -19.26 3.77 -13.32
C PRO A 30 -20.37 3.29 -14.24
N MET A 31 -20.28 3.67 -15.53
CA MET A 31 -21.20 3.17 -16.56
C MET A 31 -21.29 1.65 -16.48
N PRO A 32 -22.49 1.06 -16.49
CA PRO A 32 -22.66 -0.38 -16.39
C PRO A 32 -22.02 -1.05 -17.59
N HIS A 33 -21.06 -1.94 -17.29
CA HIS A 33 -20.41 -2.81 -18.28
C HIS A 33 -21.20 -4.10 -18.41
N GLY A 34 -21.02 -4.80 -19.54
CA GLY A 34 -21.53 -6.15 -19.72
C GLY A 34 -20.97 -7.09 -18.63
N PRO A 35 -21.66 -8.19 -18.30
CA PRO A 35 -21.30 -9.08 -17.21
C PRO A 35 -19.91 -9.72 -17.30
N ASP A 36 -19.24 -9.60 -18.45
CA ASP A 36 -17.92 -10.19 -18.72
C ASP A 36 -16.79 -9.13 -18.84
N GLU A 37 -17.06 -7.83 -18.69
CA GLU A 37 -16.06 -6.79 -18.82
C GLU A 37 -15.44 -6.39 -17.48
N VAL A 38 -14.14 -6.65 -17.33
CA VAL A 38 -13.35 -6.22 -16.17
C VAL A 38 -12.96 -4.75 -16.31
N GLY A 39 -13.24 -3.96 -15.28
CA GLY A 39 -12.85 -2.54 -15.23
C GLY A 39 -13.94 -1.58 -15.70
N VAL A 40 -13.54 -0.43 -16.21
CA VAL A 40 -14.44 0.63 -16.69
C VAL A 40 -14.06 1.05 -18.11
N GLY A 41 -15.05 1.40 -18.93
CA GLY A 41 -14.84 1.86 -20.31
C GLY A 41 -14.22 3.25 -20.40
N PRO A 42 -14.12 3.83 -21.61
CA PRO A 42 -13.71 5.20 -21.80
C PRO A 42 -14.53 6.20 -20.99
N TRP A 43 -13.90 7.30 -20.58
CA TRP A 43 -14.61 8.34 -19.83
C TRP A 43 -15.74 8.95 -20.65
N PRO A 44 -16.96 9.00 -20.12
CA PRO A 44 -18.10 9.55 -20.85
C PRO A 44 -18.11 11.09 -20.78
N GLY A 45 -18.09 11.76 -21.93
CA GLY A 45 -18.19 13.22 -22.04
C GLY A 45 -16.86 13.96 -21.95
N GLU A 46 -16.88 15.21 -21.50
CA GLU A 46 -15.69 16.04 -21.38
C GLU A 46 -14.75 15.50 -20.31
N TRP A 47 -13.44 15.54 -20.60
CA TRP A 47 -12.45 15.02 -19.66
C TRP A 47 -12.35 15.92 -18.42
N PRO A 48 -12.21 15.32 -17.24
CA PRO A 48 -12.08 16.06 -15.99
C PRO A 48 -10.76 16.82 -15.94
N GLU A 49 -10.75 17.97 -15.28
CA GLU A 49 -9.55 18.75 -15.03
C GLU A 49 -8.76 18.15 -13.84
N GLY A 50 -7.43 18.26 -13.89
CA GLY A 50 -6.51 17.87 -12.82
C GLY A 50 -5.36 17.00 -13.31
N ASP A 51 -4.22 17.09 -12.59
CA ASP A 51 -2.96 16.41 -12.96
C ASP A 51 -2.94 14.93 -12.56
N HIS A 52 -3.90 14.48 -11.78
CA HIS A 52 -3.96 13.09 -11.31
C HIS A 52 -4.58 12.14 -12.34
N TRP A 53 -5.19 12.63 -13.40
CA TRP A 53 -5.83 11.84 -14.42
C TRP A 53 -4.82 11.32 -15.47
N ASP A 54 -4.97 10.05 -15.83
CA ASP A 54 -4.25 9.44 -16.92
C ASP A 54 -5.05 9.55 -18.22
N ARG A 55 -4.51 10.29 -19.19
CA ARG A 55 -5.22 10.58 -20.45
C ARG A 55 -5.44 9.33 -21.31
N GLU A 56 -4.55 8.35 -21.23
CA GLU A 56 -4.73 7.09 -21.96
C GLU A 56 -5.88 6.28 -21.34
N LEU A 57 -5.95 6.23 -20.01
CA LEU A 57 -7.04 5.55 -19.31
C LEU A 57 -8.39 6.26 -19.52
N LEU A 58 -8.42 7.57 -19.57
CA LEU A 58 -9.64 8.32 -19.90
C LEU A 58 -10.12 8.01 -21.32
N ARG A 59 -9.21 7.86 -22.29
CA ARG A 59 -9.53 7.56 -23.68
C ARG A 59 -9.93 6.11 -23.89
N ASP A 60 -9.21 5.15 -23.30
CA ASP A 60 -9.31 3.74 -23.64
C ASP A 60 -10.03 2.90 -22.58
N GLY A 61 -10.33 3.51 -21.41
CA GLY A 61 -10.89 2.82 -20.25
C GLY A 61 -9.82 2.32 -19.27
N ASP A 62 -10.26 1.98 -18.07
CA ASP A 62 -9.37 1.51 -17.00
C ASP A 62 -9.72 0.07 -16.58
N ARG A 63 -8.91 -0.90 -17.02
CA ARG A 63 -9.07 -2.33 -16.72
C ARG A 63 -8.21 -2.79 -15.54
N ARG A 64 -7.54 -1.86 -14.82
CA ARG A 64 -6.72 -2.18 -13.66
C ARG A 64 -7.60 -2.62 -12.49
N ASN A 65 -7.08 -3.53 -11.66
CA ASN A 65 -7.72 -3.91 -10.40
C ASN A 65 -7.38 -2.84 -9.33
N VAL A 66 -8.07 -1.73 -9.37
CA VAL A 66 -7.97 -0.63 -8.40
C VAL A 66 -9.35 -0.33 -7.81
N VAL A 67 -9.39 0.25 -6.62
CA VAL A 67 -10.65 0.74 -6.05
C VAL A 67 -11.22 1.89 -6.90
N ASP A 68 -12.53 2.06 -6.92
CA ASP A 68 -13.21 2.94 -7.87
C ASP A 68 -12.74 4.39 -7.80
N ARG A 69 -12.38 4.90 -6.63
CA ARG A 69 -11.83 6.26 -6.48
C ARG A 69 -10.53 6.50 -7.24
N TYR A 70 -9.79 5.43 -7.60
CA TYR A 70 -8.55 5.52 -8.38
C TYR A 70 -8.73 5.20 -9.85
N ARG A 71 -9.96 4.98 -10.29
CA ARG A 71 -10.23 4.80 -11.71
C ARG A 71 -9.75 6.00 -12.49
N TYR A 72 -9.07 5.72 -13.58
CA TYR A 72 -8.45 6.69 -14.49
C TYR A 72 -7.33 7.56 -13.88
N TRP A 73 -6.96 7.37 -12.60
CA TRP A 73 -5.82 8.09 -12.04
C TRP A 73 -4.50 7.55 -12.59
N SER A 74 -3.51 8.43 -12.74
CA SER A 74 -2.14 8.02 -13.05
C SER A 74 -1.56 7.18 -11.91
N MET A 75 -0.56 6.33 -12.23
CA MET A 75 0.12 5.51 -11.24
C MET A 75 0.80 6.38 -10.17
N GLU A 76 1.39 7.47 -10.60
CA GLU A 76 2.08 8.45 -9.76
C GLU A 76 1.10 9.12 -8.79
N ALA A 77 -0.07 9.52 -9.28
CA ALA A 77 -1.10 10.13 -8.45
C ALA A 77 -1.65 9.17 -7.40
N ILE A 78 -1.85 7.89 -7.75
CA ILE A 78 -2.27 6.87 -6.79
C ILE A 78 -1.19 6.68 -5.72
N ARG A 79 0.10 6.59 -6.08
CA ARG A 79 1.19 6.49 -5.11
C ARG A 79 1.23 7.70 -4.19
N ALA A 80 1.15 8.90 -4.74
CA ALA A 80 1.18 10.13 -3.95
C ALA A 80 0.02 10.18 -2.94
N ASP A 81 -1.19 9.79 -3.33
CA ASP A 81 -2.33 9.71 -2.40
C ASP A 81 -2.12 8.63 -1.31
N LEU A 82 -1.60 7.46 -1.68
CA LEU A 82 -1.26 6.41 -0.71
C LEU A 82 -0.20 6.88 0.28
N ASP A 83 0.83 7.60 -0.19
CA ASP A 83 1.93 8.08 0.63
C ASP A 83 1.47 9.06 1.72
N THR A 84 0.40 9.81 1.49
CA THR A 84 -0.19 10.68 2.53
C THR A 84 -0.82 9.90 3.69
N ARG A 85 -1.02 8.59 3.54
CA ARG A 85 -1.75 7.74 4.49
C ARG A 85 -0.92 6.56 5.00
N ARG A 86 0.31 6.39 4.52
CA ARG A 86 1.17 5.30 4.98
C ARG A 86 1.48 5.43 6.46
N HIS A 87 1.52 4.29 7.11
CA HIS A 87 1.98 4.17 8.48
C HIS A 87 3.51 4.09 8.52
N GLY A 88 4.11 4.54 9.64
CA GLY A 88 5.56 4.61 9.79
C GLY A 88 6.27 3.25 9.99
N PHE A 89 5.60 2.11 9.83
CA PHE A 89 6.24 0.81 9.92
C PHE A 89 6.72 0.32 8.55
N HIS A 90 7.82 -0.42 8.56
CA HIS A 90 8.42 -1.06 7.41
C HIS A 90 8.33 -2.58 7.54
N VAL A 91 8.36 -3.29 6.43
CA VAL A 91 8.40 -4.75 6.41
C VAL A 91 9.66 -5.19 5.68
N ALA A 92 10.46 -6.08 6.28
CA ALA A 92 11.62 -6.69 5.63
C ALA A 92 11.40 -8.19 5.47
N ILE A 93 11.84 -8.75 4.34
CA ILE A 93 11.79 -10.18 4.05
C ILE A 93 13.05 -10.62 3.34
N GLU A 94 13.61 -11.74 3.77
CA GLU A 94 14.76 -12.38 3.15
C GLU A 94 14.37 -13.16 1.89
N ASN A 95 15.21 -13.11 0.86
CA ASN A 95 15.03 -13.79 -0.41
C ASN A 95 16.28 -14.55 -0.82
N TRP A 96 16.59 -15.61 -0.11
CA TRP A 96 17.76 -16.47 -0.43
C TRP A 96 17.41 -17.63 -1.35
N GLN A 97 16.18 -18.13 -1.29
CA GLN A 97 15.72 -19.33 -1.99
C GLN A 97 14.58 -19.11 -2.99
N HIS A 98 14.39 -17.87 -3.50
CA HIS A 98 13.29 -17.51 -4.37
C HIS A 98 11.90 -17.81 -3.79
N ASP A 99 11.66 -17.39 -2.56
CA ASP A 99 10.41 -17.63 -1.85
C ASP A 99 9.21 -17.06 -2.61
N PHE A 100 8.21 -17.92 -2.83
CA PHE A 100 6.94 -17.51 -3.44
C PHE A 100 6.12 -16.59 -2.55
N ASN A 101 6.38 -16.57 -1.25
CA ASN A 101 5.64 -15.75 -0.29
C ASN A 101 5.98 -14.25 -0.35
N ILE A 102 7.12 -13.88 -0.94
CA ILE A 102 7.53 -12.46 -1.04
C ILE A 102 6.43 -11.62 -1.68
N GLY A 103 5.84 -12.08 -2.78
CA GLY A 103 4.73 -11.37 -3.42
C GLY A 103 3.52 -11.19 -2.50
N THR A 104 3.21 -12.21 -1.68
CA THR A 104 2.12 -12.14 -0.70
C THR A 104 2.43 -11.13 0.40
N VAL A 105 3.68 -11.09 0.88
CA VAL A 105 4.12 -10.11 1.88
C VAL A 105 4.03 -8.70 1.33
N VAL A 106 4.50 -8.45 0.10
CA VAL A 106 4.37 -7.14 -0.58
C VAL A 106 2.91 -6.72 -0.70
N ARG A 107 2.02 -7.65 -1.09
CA ARG A 107 0.59 -7.37 -1.18
C ARG A 107 -0.02 -7.02 0.18
N SER A 108 0.33 -7.77 1.22
CA SER A 108 -0.16 -7.51 2.58
C SER A 108 0.37 -6.17 3.10
N ALA A 109 1.66 -5.89 2.92
CA ALA A 109 2.26 -4.61 3.30
C ALA A 109 1.57 -3.42 2.61
N ASN A 110 1.24 -3.56 1.31
CA ASN A 110 0.48 -2.54 0.60
C ASN A 110 -0.95 -2.39 1.16
N ALA A 111 -1.63 -3.47 1.50
CA ALA A 111 -2.98 -3.44 2.07
C ALA A 111 -3.02 -2.75 3.44
N PHE A 112 -1.97 -2.93 4.25
CA PHE A 112 -1.81 -2.29 5.55
C PHE A 112 -1.07 -0.95 5.49
N LEU A 113 -0.83 -0.41 4.30
CA LEU A 113 -0.18 0.89 4.09
C LEU A 113 1.19 0.99 4.80
N ALA A 114 1.99 -0.06 4.78
CA ALA A 114 3.38 0.01 5.24
C ALA A 114 4.15 1.08 4.45
N ALA A 115 5.06 1.79 5.10
CA ALA A 115 5.86 2.83 4.45
C ALA A 115 6.68 2.22 3.31
N GLU A 116 7.44 1.19 3.59
CA GLU A 116 8.32 0.53 2.63
C GLU A 116 8.36 -0.98 2.85
N VAL A 117 8.71 -1.72 1.80
CA VAL A 117 9.05 -3.15 1.87
C VAL A 117 10.49 -3.34 1.43
N HIS A 118 11.28 -4.00 2.26
CA HIS A 118 12.68 -4.27 2.02
C HIS A 118 12.87 -5.75 1.66
N ILE A 119 13.43 -6.03 0.49
CA ILE A 119 13.79 -7.38 0.06
C ILE A 119 15.29 -7.56 0.20
N VAL A 120 15.70 -8.50 1.04
CA VAL A 120 17.10 -8.77 1.37
C VAL A 120 17.59 -10.03 0.65
N GLY A 121 18.77 -9.96 0.03
CA GLY A 121 19.36 -11.08 -0.70
C GLY A 121 19.14 -11.01 -2.21
N ASN A 122 18.56 -12.04 -2.82
CA ASN A 122 18.35 -12.08 -4.27
C ASN A 122 17.40 -10.95 -4.73
N ARG A 123 17.81 -10.20 -5.77
CA ARG A 123 17.01 -9.10 -6.31
C ARG A 123 15.75 -9.56 -7.05
N ARG A 124 15.79 -10.74 -7.66
CA ARG A 124 14.67 -11.29 -8.42
C ARG A 124 13.76 -12.08 -7.50
N TRP A 125 12.47 -11.84 -7.57
CA TRP A 125 11.44 -12.55 -6.83
C TRP A 125 10.17 -12.72 -7.67
N ASN A 126 9.30 -13.64 -7.30
CA ASN A 126 8.06 -13.92 -8.01
C ASN A 126 6.99 -12.87 -7.69
N ARG A 127 6.74 -11.97 -8.65
CA ARG A 127 5.76 -10.88 -8.52
C ARG A 127 4.30 -11.32 -8.62
N ARG A 128 4.03 -12.55 -9.06
CA ARG A 128 2.63 -13.04 -9.20
C ARG A 128 1.87 -12.96 -7.89
N GLY A 129 2.47 -13.29 -6.76
CA GLY A 129 1.86 -13.20 -5.43
C GLY A 129 1.49 -11.79 -5.01
N ALA A 130 2.16 -10.77 -5.54
CA ALA A 130 1.85 -9.37 -5.28
C ALA A 130 0.57 -8.89 -5.96
N MET A 131 0.03 -9.62 -6.95
CA MET A 131 -1.19 -9.24 -7.67
C MET A 131 -1.16 -7.79 -8.15
N VAL A 132 -0.02 -7.35 -8.71
CA VAL A 132 0.25 -6.00 -9.22
C VAL A 132 0.41 -4.91 -8.14
N THR A 133 0.20 -5.20 -6.86
CA THR A 133 0.30 -4.19 -5.79
C THR A 133 1.72 -3.67 -5.57
N ASP A 134 2.74 -4.41 -6.04
CA ASP A 134 4.14 -3.97 -6.07
C ASP A 134 4.38 -2.68 -6.88
N ARG A 135 3.45 -2.31 -7.75
CA ARG A 135 3.47 -1.05 -8.50
C ARG A 135 3.10 0.16 -7.63
N TYR A 136 2.33 -0.06 -6.58
CA TYR A 136 1.86 1.00 -5.67
C TYR A 136 2.68 1.07 -4.38
N GLN A 137 3.43 0.01 -4.06
CA GLN A 137 4.26 -0.08 -2.86
C GLN A 137 5.69 0.36 -3.15
N HIS A 138 6.35 1.01 -2.17
CA HIS A 138 7.78 1.28 -2.21
C HIS A 138 8.54 -0.01 -1.84
N VAL A 139 9.13 -0.64 -2.85
CA VAL A 139 9.89 -1.89 -2.67
C VAL A 139 11.37 -1.61 -2.89
N LEU A 140 12.17 -1.73 -1.85
CA LEU A 140 13.62 -1.55 -1.85
C LEU A 140 14.32 -2.90 -1.84
N HIS A 141 15.53 -2.94 -2.39
CA HIS A 141 16.36 -4.13 -2.40
C HIS A 141 17.68 -3.87 -1.69
N HIS A 142 18.05 -4.78 -0.79
CA HIS A 142 19.32 -4.81 -0.08
C HIS A 142 20.04 -6.11 -0.39
N PRO A 143 21.27 -6.07 -0.91
CA PRO A 143 22.04 -7.28 -1.20
C PRO A 143 22.29 -8.15 0.05
N THR A 144 22.46 -7.52 1.22
CA THR A 144 22.76 -8.19 2.49
C THR A 144 21.93 -7.64 3.65
N VAL A 145 21.96 -8.33 4.77
CA VAL A 145 21.34 -7.88 6.03
C VAL A 145 22.08 -6.64 6.58
N GLU A 146 23.39 -6.56 6.37
CA GLU A 146 24.21 -5.42 6.74
C GLU A 146 23.78 -4.16 6.00
N ASP A 147 23.48 -4.25 4.70
CA ASP A 147 22.96 -3.13 3.90
C ASP A 147 21.60 -2.67 4.42
N LEU A 148 20.69 -3.59 4.75
CA LEU A 148 19.41 -3.27 5.38
C LEU A 148 19.63 -2.55 6.71
N THR A 149 20.46 -3.09 7.59
CA THR A 149 20.68 -2.51 8.93
C THR A 149 21.34 -1.14 8.86
N ALA A 150 22.25 -0.90 7.92
CA ALA A 150 22.82 0.41 7.66
C ALA A 150 21.74 1.42 7.22
N HIS A 151 20.91 1.03 6.26
CA HIS A 151 19.80 1.84 5.77
C HIS A 151 18.79 2.23 6.88
N LEU A 152 18.46 1.29 7.77
CA LEU A 152 17.54 1.54 8.88
C LEU A 152 18.17 2.45 9.95
N ARG A 153 19.46 2.29 10.26
CA ARG A 153 20.19 3.15 11.21
C ARG A 153 20.25 4.61 10.75
N GLU A 154 20.48 4.85 9.47
CA GLU A 154 20.46 6.19 8.89
C GLU A 154 19.12 6.92 9.07
N ARG A 155 18.04 6.17 9.29
CA ARG A 155 16.65 6.64 9.46
C ARG A 155 16.14 6.55 10.89
N ASP A 156 17.00 6.13 11.82
CA ASP A 156 16.64 5.89 13.23
C ASP A 156 15.45 4.92 13.38
N LEU A 157 15.42 3.88 12.56
CA LEU A 157 14.38 2.85 12.56
C LEU A 157 14.86 1.60 13.31
N PRO A 158 14.16 1.17 14.38
CA PRO A 158 14.47 -0.09 15.05
C PRO A 158 14.13 -1.29 14.16
N LEU A 159 14.93 -2.36 14.26
CA LEU A 159 14.68 -3.63 13.57
C LEU A 159 14.26 -4.71 14.56
N TYR A 160 13.13 -5.32 14.33
CA TYR A 160 12.61 -6.46 15.09
C TYR A 160 12.58 -7.71 14.21
N GLY A 161 13.21 -8.77 14.67
CA GLY A 161 13.13 -10.09 14.02
C GLY A 161 11.86 -10.81 14.45
N VAL A 162 11.07 -11.26 13.49
CA VAL A 162 9.86 -12.07 13.74
C VAL A 162 10.17 -13.53 13.46
N ASP A 163 10.30 -14.33 14.52
CA ASP A 163 10.59 -15.76 14.42
C ASP A 163 10.06 -16.50 15.67
N ASN A 164 9.93 -17.81 15.57
CA ASN A 164 9.50 -18.67 16.67
C ASN A 164 10.71 -19.39 17.32
N LEU A 165 11.57 -18.61 17.96
CA LEU A 165 12.77 -19.11 18.64
C LEU A 165 12.57 -19.19 20.16
N PRO A 166 13.32 -20.06 20.88
CA PRO A 166 13.36 -20.06 22.34
C PRO A 166 13.73 -18.66 22.85
N GLY A 167 12.89 -18.09 23.70
CA GLY A 167 13.09 -16.74 24.25
C GLY A 167 12.42 -15.62 23.46
N SER A 168 11.72 -15.92 22.36
CA SER A 168 10.89 -14.94 21.65
C SER A 168 9.79 -14.42 22.57
N GLN A 169 9.47 -13.13 22.42
CA GLN A 169 8.37 -12.48 23.10
C GLN A 169 7.18 -12.29 22.14
N HIS A 170 5.97 -12.25 22.66
CA HIS A 170 4.80 -11.95 21.85
C HIS A 170 4.84 -10.49 21.39
N LEU A 171 4.56 -10.27 20.11
CA LEU A 171 4.62 -8.94 19.48
C LEU A 171 3.72 -7.92 20.17
N GLU A 172 2.55 -8.34 20.65
CA GLU A 172 1.60 -7.49 21.37
C GLU A 172 2.08 -7.03 22.76
N THR A 173 3.19 -7.59 23.24
CA THR A 173 3.79 -7.23 24.55
C THR A 173 4.99 -6.30 24.43
N MET A 174 5.38 -5.95 23.20
CA MET A 174 6.54 -5.12 22.91
C MET A 174 6.20 -3.63 22.90
#